data_6cee4309d658aa4c4c8cd623f60450f7
#
_entry.id   6cee4309d658aa4c4c8cd623f60450f7
#
_cell.length_a   1.000
_cell.length_b   1.000
_cell.length_c   1.000
_cell.angle_alpha   90.00
_cell.angle_beta   90.00
_cell.angle_gamma   90.00
#
_symmetry.space_group_name_H-M   'P 1'
#
loop_
_entity.id
_entity.type
_entity.pdbx_description
1 polymer ?
#
loop_
_entity_poly.entity_id
_entity_poly.type
_entity_poly.pdbx_seq_one_letter_code
_entity_poly.pdbx_strand_id
1 'polypeptide(L)'
;MTRVFVNKPQPLEARFAQERDRVQAAFGKRVREFRTEQELTLEMLAEKADLHENYVGAVERGERNLSLYNVWRLANGLGLSVADLGQDLPARKGKR
;
A
#
# COMPACT_ATOMS: atom_id res chain seq x y z
N MET A 1 20.40 -17.63 18.34
CA MET A 1 20.49 -17.36 18.01
C MET A 1 20.19 -16.88 17.23
N THR A 2 20.04 -16.58 16.92
CA THR A 2 19.95 -16.24 16.24
C THR A 2 19.89 -15.30 15.67
N ARG A 3 20.06 -14.62 15.74
CA ARG A 3 20.19 -13.63 15.36
C ARG A 3 21.18 -13.30 14.56
N VAL A 4 21.81 -13.98 14.45
CA VAL A 4 22.89 -13.88 13.70
C VAL A 4 22.61 -13.43 12.34
N PHE A 5 21.70 -14.00 11.70
CA PHE A 5 21.43 -13.61 10.39
C PHE A 5 20.92 -12.22 10.33
N VAL A 6 20.56 -11.70 11.42
CA VAL A 6 20.11 -10.34 11.46
C VAL A 6 21.18 -9.40 11.01
N ASN A 7 22.40 -9.74 11.25
CA ASN A 7 23.47 -8.88 10.92
C ASN A 7 23.95 -9.00 9.53
N LYS A 8 23.35 -9.84 8.77
CA LYS A 8 23.81 -10.03 7.48
C LYS A 8 22.99 -9.33 6.57
N PRO A 9 23.47 -8.36 5.89
CA PRO A 9 22.73 -7.67 4.89
C PRO A 9 22.62 -8.56 3.75
N GLN A 10 21.56 -8.67 3.22
CA GLN A 10 21.50 -9.73 2.45
C GLN A 10 20.73 -9.64 1.23
N PRO A 11 21.02 -10.50 0.30
CA PRO A 11 20.19 -10.67 -0.86
C PRO A 11 18.74 -10.96 -0.47
N LEU A 12 18.55 -11.66 0.63
CA LEU A 12 17.22 -11.97 1.10
C LEU A 12 16.48 -10.72 1.50
N GLU A 13 17.15 -9.85 2.24
CA GLU A 13 16.52 -8.59 2.63
C GLU A 13 16.26 -7.71 1.44
N ALA A 14 17.18 -7.72 0.48
CA ALA A 14 16.98 -6.92 -0.73
C ALA A 14 15.78 -7.42 -1.51
N ARG A 15 15.60 -8.73 -1.58
CA ARG A 15 14.46 -9.29 -2.29
C ARG A 15 13.15 -8.90 -1.61
N PHE A 16 13.14 -8.92 -0.29
CA PHE A 16 11.93 -8.53 0.43
C PHE A 16 11.64 -7.06 0.24
N ALA A 17 12.67 -6.22 0.20
CA ALA A 17 12.46 -4.80 -0.03
C ALA A 17 11.89 -4.55 -1.43
N GLN A 18 12.41 -5.24 -2.42
CA GLN A 18 11.89 -5.09 -3.78
C GLN A 18 10.45 -5.57 -3.87
N GLU A 19 10.17 -6.68 -3.23
CA GLU A 19 8.82 -7.23 -3.21
C GLU A 19 7.87 -6.25 -2.54
N ARG A 20 8.28 -5.71 -1.39
CA ARG A 20 7.48 -4.73 -0.68
C ARG A 20 7.20 -3.52 -1.54
N ASP A 21 8.22 -3.03 -2.24
CA ASP A 21 8.06 -1.85 -3.08
C ASP A 21 7.05 -2.10 -4.19
N ARG A 22 7.07 -3.30 -4.76
CA ARG A 22 6.11 -3.63 -5.81
C ARG A 22 4.69 -3.68 -5.26
N VAL A 23 4.53 -4.25 -4.08
CA VAL A 23 3.21 -4.32 -3.45
C VAL A 23 2.70 -2.93 -3.12
N GLN A 24 3.57 -2.11 -2.55
CA GLN A 24 3.17 -0.75 -2.20
C GLN A 24 2.82 0.07 -3.43
N ALA A 25 3.57 -0.09 -4.51
CA ALA A 25 3.30 0.64 -5.73
C ALA A 25 1.97 0.18 -6.34
N ALA A 26 1.72 -1.11 -6.35
CA ALA A 26 0.46 -1.64 -6.89
C ALA A 26 -0.72 -1.14 -6.09
N PHE A 27 -0.59 -1.15 -4.76
CA PHE A 27 -1.67 -0.68 -3.90
C PHE A 27 -1.91 0.82 -4.11
N GLY A 28 -0.85 1.60 -4.15
CA GLY A 28 -0.98 3.05 -4.35
C GLY A 28 -1.65 3.38 -5.66
N LYS A 29 -1.31 2.62 -6.71
CA LYS A 29 -1.92 2.82 -8.01
C LYS A 29 -3.42 2.55 -7.96
N ARG A 30 -3.82 1.50 -7.25
CA ARG A 30 -5.25 1.19 -7.10
C ARG A 30 -5.97 2.31 -6.37
N VAL A 31 -5.38 2.82 -5.30
CA VAL A 31 -5.99 3.91 -4.55
C VAL A 31 -6.20 5.10 -5.48
N ARG A 32 -5.17 5.44 -6.24
CA ARG A 32 -5.27 6.58 -7.14
C ARG A 32 -6.31 6.36 -8.22
N GLU A 33 -6.39 5.14 -8.77
CA GLU A 33 -7.38 4.85 -9.81
C GLU A 33 -8.79 5.02 -9.30
N PHE A 34 -9.08 4.47 -8.13
CA PHE A 34 -10.41 4.63 -7.54
C PHE A 34 -10.70 6.08 -7.20
N ARG A 35 -9.69 6.78 -6.67
CA ARG A 35 -9.89 8.18 -6.31
C ARG A 35 -10.22 9.03 -7.53
N THR A 36 -9.43 8.88 -8.59
CA THR A 36 -9.66 9.71 -9.78
C THR A 36 -10.95 9.31 -10.49
N GLU A 37 -11.28 8.03 -10.45
CA GLU A 37 -12.53 7.57 -11.04
C GLU A 37 -13.73 8.21 -10.35
N GLN A 38 -13.62 8.45 -9.05
CA GLN A 38 -14.67 9.09 -8.27
C GLN A 38 -14.55 10.62 -8.28
N GLU A 39 -13.58 11.14 -9.02
CA GLU A 39 -13.35 12.56 -9.15
C GLU A 39 -13.07 13.25 -7.82
N LEU A 40 -12.33 12.54 -6.97
CA LEU A 40 -11.91 13.09 -5.68
C LEU A 40 -10.50 13.65 -5.80
N THR A 41 -10.28 14.79 -5.15
CA THR A 41 -8.90 15.27 -4.99
C THR A 41 -8.25 14.50 -3.86
N LEU A 42 -6.92 14.61 -3.74
CA LEU A 42 -6.22 14.00 -2.61
C LEU A 42 -6.78 14.51 -1.29
N GLU A 43 -7.05 15.81 -1.22
CA GLU A 43 -7.58 16.39 -0.01
C GLU A 43 -8.95 15.81 0.33
N MET A 44 -9.79 15.63 -0.68
CA MET A 44 -11.12 15.09 -0.46
C MET A 44 -11.06 13.65 0.04
N LEU A 45 -10.20 12.84 -0.56
CA LEU A 45 -10.08 11.46 -0.10
C LEU A 45 -9.51 11.42 1.31
N ALA A 46 -8.51 12.26 1.59
CA ALA A 46 -7.91 12.30 2.92
C ALA A 46 -8.97 12.62 3.97
N GLU A 47 -9.83 13.57 3.67
CA GLU A 47 -10.89 13.92 4.61
C GLU A 47 -11.85 12.76 4.80
N LYS A 48 -12.26 12.11 3.72
CA LYS A 48 -13.17 10.97 3.83
C LYS A 48 -12.55 9.80 4.57
N ALA A 49 -11.25 9.64 4.45
CA ALA A 49 -10.55 8.53 5.09
C ALA A 49 -10.04 8.90 6.48
N ASP A 50 -10.17 10.17 6.85
CA ASP A 50 -9.69 10.68 8.12
C ASP A 50 -8.18 10.49 8.22
N LEU A 51 -7.48 10.83 7.14
CA LEU A 51 -6.03 10.76 7.03
C LEU A 51 -5.51 12.10 6.55
N HIS A 52 -4.22 12.31 6.72
CA HIS A 52 -3.59 13.52 6.24
C HIS A 52 -3.38 13.44 4.72
N GLU A 53 -3.56 14.55 4.06
CA GLU A 53 -3.42 14.62 2.60
C GLU A 53 -2.04 14.17 2.13
N ASN A 54 -0.99 14.59 2.82
CA ASN A 54 0.36 14.21 2.43
C ASN A 54 0.58 12.72 2.55
N TYR A 55 -0.05 12.10 3.54
CA TYR A 55 0.05 10.68 3.73
C TYR A 55 -0.64 9.93 2.56
N VAL A 56 -1.83 10.38 2.20
CA VAL A 56 -2.53 9.75 1.08
C VAL A 56 -1.72 9.88 -0.20
N GLY A 57 -1.13 11.04 -0.43
CA GLY A 57 -0.27 11.23 -1.59
C GLY A 57 0.92 10.28 -1.59
N ALA A 58 1.54 10.10 -0.42
CA ALA A 58 2.66 9.18 -0.30
C ALA A 58 2.23 7.74 -0.55
N VAL A 59 1.03 7.37 -0.09
CA VAL A 59 0.49 6.04 -0.35
C VAL A 59 0.34 5.82 -1.85
N GLU A 60 -0.20 6.80 -2.55
CA GLU A 60 -0.42 6.66 -3.99
C GLU A 60 0.90 6.53 -4.76
N ARG A 61 1.96 7.13 -4.23
CA ARG A 61 3.27 7.01 -4.86
C ARG A 61 4.01 5.73 -4.48
N GLY A 62 3.38 4.90 -3.65
CA GLY A 62 4.00 3.64 -3.26
C GLY A 62 5.03 3.77 -2.16
N GLU A 63 4.98 4.86 -1.40
CA GLU A 63 6.01 5.16 -0.42
C GLU A 63 5.67 4.76 1.00
N ARG A 64 4.53 4.14 1.21
CA ARG A 64 4.11 3.78 2.57
C ARG A 64 3.74 2.31 2.67
N ASN A 65 4.15 1.72 3.77
CA ASN A 65 3.75 0.38 4.16
C ASN A 65 2.63 0.55 5.17
N LEU A 66 1.40 0.42 4.72
CA LEU A 66 0.26 0.78 5.53
C LEU A 66 -0.09 -0.28 6.55
N SER A 67 -0.56 0.18 7.70
CA SER A 67 -1.21 -0.73 8.63
C SER A 67 -2.54 -1.19 8.03
N LEU A 68 -3.04 -2.30 8.50
CA LEU A 68 -4.35 -2.77 8.08
C LEU A 68 -5.41 -1.72 8.38
N TYR A 69 -5.28 -1.02 9.50
CA TYR A 69 -6.23 0.00 9.88
C TYR A 69 -6.27 1.13 8.85
N ASN A 70 -5.10 1.55 8.37
CA ASN A 70 -5.08 2.61 7.38
C ASN A 70 -5.58 2.15 6.03
N VAL A 71 -5.36 0.88 5.68
CA VAL A 71 -5.97 0.31 4.48
C VAL A 71 -7.47 0.38 4.59
N TRP A 72 -8.00 0.01 5.75
CA TRP A 72 -9.44 0.04 6.01
C TRP A 72 -9.98 1.47 5.91
N ARG A 73 -9.23 2.43 6.44
CA ARG A 73 -9.67 3.83 6.37
C ARG A 73 -9.75 4.32 4.93
N LEU A 74 -8.77 3.95 4.11
CA LEU A 74 -8.81 4.34 2.70
C LEU A 74 -9.97 3.68 1.98
N ALA A 75 -10.18 2.39 2.24
CA ALA A 75 -11.30 1.69 1.63
C ALA A 75 -12.61 2.37 1.99
N ASN A 76 -12.79 2.69 3.28
CA ASN A 76 -13.98 3.39 3.71
C ASN A 76 -14.14 4.74 3.03
N GLY A 77 -13.06 5.49 2.92
CA GLY A 77 -13.11 6.78 2.28
C GLY A 77 -13.52 6.69 0.82
N LEU A 78 -13.19 5.57 0.18
CA LEU A 78 -13.55 5.33 -1.21
C LEU A 78 -14.87 4.59 -1.36
N GLY A 79 -15.50 4.22 -0.25
CA GLY A 79 -16.76 3.47 -0.32
C GLY A 79 -16.57 2.04 -0.78
N LEU A 80 -15.40 1.49 -0.51
CA LEU A 80 -15.04 0.14 -0.98
C LEU A 80 -14.72 -0.76 0.19
N SER A 81 -14.65 -2.06 -0.08
CA SER A 81 -14.15 -2.99 0.92
C SER A 81 -12.63 -3.07 0.80
N VAL A 82 -12.01 -3.58 1.86
CA VAL A 82 -10.57 -3.83 1.81
C VAL A 82 -10.25 -4.81 0.69
N ALA A 83 -11.14 -5.78 0.46
CA ALA A 83 -10.93 -6.76 -0.61
C ALA A 83 -10.86 -6.08 -1.97
N ASP A 84 -11.69 -5.06 -2.20
CA ASP A 84 -11.66 -4.33 -3.46
C ASP A 84 -10.30 -3.66 -3.66
N LEU A 85 -9.77 -3.05 -2.62
CA LEU A 85 -8.50 -2.36 -2.74
C LEU A 85 -7.33 -3.32 -2.94
N GLY A 86 -7.42 -4.50 -2.35
CA GLY A 86 -6.31 -5.45 -2.43
C GLY A 86 -6.39 -6.41 -3.59
N GLN A 87 -7.38 -6.26 -4.44
CA GLN A 87 -7.66 -7.28 -5.43
C GLN A 87 -6.54 -7.53 -6.42
N ASP A 88 -5.85 -6.51 -6.84
CA ASP A 88 -4.84 -6.66 -7.88
C ASP A 88 -3.41 -6.59 -7.35
N LEU A 89 -3.22 -6.91 -6.09
CA LEU A 89 -1.87 -6.95 -5.55
C LEU A 89 -1.11 -8.12 -6.17
N PRO A 90 0.19 -7.93 -6.42
CA PRO A 90 0.95 -9.00 -7.08
C PRO A 90 1.12 -10.20 -6.17
N ALA A 91 1.09 -11.37 -6.79
CA ALA A 91 1.36 -12.59 -6.08
C ALA A 91 2.85 -12.86 -6.10
N ARG A 92 3.32 -13.60 -5.11
CA ARG A 92 4.72 -13.98 -5.08
C ARG A 92 4.96 -15.04 -6.12
N LYS A 93 5.93 -14.79 -6.99
CA LYS A 93 6.19 -15.70 -8.08
C LYS A 93 6.92 -16.93 -7.62
N GLY A 94 6.70 -18.01 -8.32
CA GLY A 94 7.46 -19.23 -8.11
C GLY A 94 7.16 -19.96 -6.85
N LYS A 95 6.14 -19.57 -6.15
CA LYS A 95 5.82 -20.22 -4.93
C LYS A 95 4.74 -21.17 -5.11
N ARG A 96 4.88 -22.05 -4.65
CA ARG A 96 3.96 -22.89 -4.58
C ARG A 96 3.55 -23.48 -5.48
#